data_c17e262dcdaf632b636b430e11e6bf22
#
_entry.id   c17e262dcdaf632b636b430e11e6bf22
#
_cell.length_a   1.000
_cell.length_b   1.000
_cell.length_c   1.000
_cell.angle_alpha   90.00
_cell.angle_beta   90.00
_cell.angle_gamma   90.00
#
_symmetry.space_group_name_H-M   'P 1'
#
loop_
_entity.id
_entity.type
_entity.pdbx_description
1 polymer ?
#
loop_
_entity_poly.entity_id
_entity_poly.type
_entity_poly.pdbx_seq_one_letter_code
_entity_poly.pdbx_strand_id
1 'polypeptide(L)'
;VMTAPKPVRSNYRGWQMQKFYEDSIDWEMNPLYGWCEKNKKKDGSNYNIYTDGLKIYTTINSHMQRYAEEAVEEHVGEYLQPLFFKEKKGRKKAPYSNQLTQEEIDRILDRAVKQTSRYQTMKEAGVSEAEIKKAFNKPESMSVFTWHGVKDTIMSPMDSIRYYKHFLRAGFMSMDPINGQVKAYVGGPNYTYF
;
A
#
# COMPACT_ATOMS: atom_id res chain seq x y z
N VAL A 1 -4.46 11.18 7.35
CA VAL A 1 -5.65 11.64 8.12
C VAL A 1 -5.22 12.76 9.07
N MET A 2 -4.37 12.51 10.10
CA MET A 2 -3.99 13.51 11.11
C MET A 2 -3.29 14.76 10.56
N THR A 3 -2.56 14.64 9.47
CA THR A 3 -1.85 15.75 8.79
C THR A 3 -2.64 16.34 7.61
N ALA A 4 -3.86 15.87 7.36
CA ALA A 4 -4.67 16.34 6.26
C ALA A 4 -5.00 17.83 6.43
N PRO A 5 -4.81 18.67 5.38
CA PRO A 5 -5.19 20.07 5.44
C PRO A 5 -6.72 20.22 5.38
N LYS A 6 -7.20 21.38 5.84
CA LYS A 6 -8.63 21.69 5.69
C LYS A 6 -9.03 21.64 4.22
N PRO A 7 -10.10 20.93 3.86
CA PRO A 7 -10.56 20.87 2.49
C PRO A 7 -10.93 22.27 1.96
N VAL A 8 -10.43 22.63 0.79
CA VAL A 8 -10.72 23.88 0.12
C VAL A 8 -11.34 23.58 -1.24
N ARG A 9 -12.51 24.11 -1.53
CA ARG A 9 -13.30 23.83 -2.75
C ARG A 9 -12.49 24.00 -4.04
N SER A 10 -11.61 25.00 -4.11
CA SER A 10 -10.77 25.28 -5.28
C SER A 10 -9.82 24.14 -5.65
N ASN A 11 -9.50 23.23 -4.70
CA ASN A 11 -8.62 22.10 -4.91
C ASN A 11 -9.32 20.88 -5.55
N TYR A 12 -10.65 20.95 -5.73
CA TYR A 12 -11.47 19.88 -6.25
C TYR A 12 -12.11 20.29 -7.58
N ARG A 13 -11.98 19.45 -8.60
CA ARG A 13 -12.65 19.66 -9.89
C ARG A 13 -14.13 19.30 -9.80
N GLY A 14 -14.96 19.73 -10.76
CA GLY A 14 -16.40 19.53 -10.72
C GLY A 14 -16.83 18.07 -10.46
N TRP A 15 -16.17 17.08 -11.08
CA TRP A 15 -16.43 15.66 -10.87
C TRP A 15 -15.96 15.12 -9.49
N GLN A 16 -15.18 15.89 -8.75
CA GLN A 16 -14.70 15.55 -7.40
C GLN A 16 -15.53 16.21 -6.29
N MET A 17 -16.65 16.86 -6.61
CA MET A 17 -17.47 17.58 -5.62
C MET A 17 -18.00 16.64 -4.54
N GLN A 18 -18.38 15.40 -4.88
CA GLN A 18 -18.78 14.41 -3.88
C GLN A 18 -17.67 14.17 -2.85
N LYS A 19 -16.44 13.98 -3.33
CA LYS A 19 -15.26 13.80 -2.46
C LYS A 19 -14.99 15.05 -1.60
N PHE A 20 -15.17 16.24 -2.13
CA PHE A 20 -15.04 17.47 -1.35
C PHE A 20 -16.03 17.51 -0.17
N TYR A 21 -17.29 17.11 -0.39
CA TYR A 21 -18.27 17.03 0.69
C TYR A 21 -17.92 15.97 1.73
N GLU A 22 -17.47 14.78 1.31
CA GLU A 22 -17.02 13.72 2.20
C GLU A 22 -15.83 14.16 3.03
N ASP A 23 -14.79 14.71 2.40
CA ASP A 23 -13.58 15.22 3.09
C ASP A 23 -13.94 16.37 4.04
N SER A 24 -14.95 17.21 3.71
CA SER A 24 -15.40 18.32 4.56
C SER A 24 -16.15 17.80 5.78
N ILE A 25 -17.02 16.81 5.60
CA ILE A 25 -17.73 16.14 6.72
C ILE A 25 -16.72 15.45 7.64
N ASP A 26 -15.75 14.72 7.06
CA ASP A 26 -14.69 14.09 7.83
C ASP A 26 -13.85 15.12 8.60
N TRP A 27 -13.55 16.25 7.97
CA TRP A 27 -12.84 17.33 8.65
C TRP A 27 -13.59 17.84 9.87
N GLU A 28 -14.90 18.01 9.79
CA GLU A 28 -15.71 18.55 10.88
C GLU A 28 -16.02 17.51 11.96
N MET A 29 -16.39 16.31 11.55
CA MET A 29 -16.93 15.28 12.43
C MET A 29 -15.88 14.33 13.00
N ASN A 30 -14.77 14.08 12.28
CA ASN A 30 -13.73 13.17 12.72
C ASN A 30 -12.64 13.93 13.50
N PRO A 31 -12.49 13.70 14.81
CA PRO A 31 -11.52 14.42 15.62
C PRO A 31 -10.05 14.16 15.22
N LEU A 32 -9.77 13.06 14.51
CA LEU A 32 -8.42 12.75 14.02
C LEU A 32 -8.12 13.37 12.65
N TYR A 33 -9.15 13.74 11.87
CA TYR A 33 -8.93 14.32 10.55
C TYR A 33 -8.43 15.78 10.70
N GLY A 34 -7.23 16.03 10.19
CA GLY A 34 -6.57 17.32 10.33
C GLY A 34 -6.15 17.67 11.77
N TRP A 35 -5.97 16.67 12.63
CA TRP A 35 -5.66 16.88 14.04
C TRP A 35 -4.48 17.83 14.26
N CYS A 36 -3.41 17.73 13.47
CA CYS A 36 -2.23 18.58 13.58
C CYS A 36 -2.52 20.07 13.26
N GLU A 37 -3.51 20.34 12.42
CA GLU A 37 -3.91 21.71 12.09
C GLU A 37 -4.91 22.28 13.11
N LYS A 38 -5.83 21.45 13.58
CA LYS A 38 -6.84 21.82 14.58
C LYS A 38 -6.23 22.04 15.97
N ASN A 39 -5.17 21.36 16.29
CA ASN A 39 -4.51 21.44 17.59
C ASN A 39 -3.18 22.16 17.44
N LYS A 40 -2.94 23.13 18.33
CA LYS A 40 -1.73 23.96 18.31
C LYS A 40 -0.90 23.70 19.55
N LYS A 41 0.41 23.83 19.40
CA LYS A 41 1.34 23.88 20.52
C LYS A 41 1.16 25.18 21.32
N LYS A 42 1.78 25.27 22.48
CA LYS A 42 1.75 26.48 23.34
C LYS A 42 2.31 27.72 22.64
N ASP A 43 3.22 27.54 21.68
CA ASP A 43 3.82 28.60 20.87
C ASP A 43 2.99 28.99 19.63
N GLY A 44 1.81 28.37 19.43
CA GLY A 44 0.92 28.59 18.28
C GLY A 44 1.26 27.79 17.03
N SER A 45 2.38 27.06 17.00
CA SER A 45 2.75 26.21 15.87
C SER A 45 1.91 24.92 15.80
N ASN A 46 1.85 24.30 14.61
CA ASN A 46 1.19 23.02 14.42
C ASN A 46 2.01 21.87 15.03
N TYR A 47 1.32 20.83 15.49
CA TYR A 47 1.99 19.58 15.85
C TYR A 47 2.51 18.87 14.59
N ASN A 48 3.69 18.25 14.73
CA ASN A 48 4.27 17.34 13.74
C ASN A 48 4.31 15.95 14.34
N ILE A 49 3.55 15.00 13.76
CA ILE A 49 3.43 13.63 14.27
C ILE A 49 4.75 12.85 14.23
N TYR A 50 5.72 13.28 13.45
CA TYR A 50 7.00 12.58 13.27
C TYR A 50 8.10 13.11 14.20
N THR A 51 8.04 14.39 14.62
CA THR A 51 9.15 15.04 15.33
C THR A 51 8.81 15.49 16.73
N ASP A 52 7.53 15.63 17.09
CA ASP A 52 7.11 16.20 18.38
C ASP A 52 6.97 15.17 19.51
N GLY A 53 7.36 13.91 19.27
CA GLY A 53 7.34 12.86 20.30
C GLY A 53 5.96 12.53 20.86
N LEU A 54 4.91 12.65 20.03
CA LEU A 54 3.54 12.37 20.43
C LEU A 54 3.34 10.89 20.82
N LYS A 55 2.64 10.66 21.91
CA LYS A 55 2.20 9.32 22.32
C LYS A 55 0.82 9.03 21.72
N ILE A 56 0.76 8.09 20.78
CA ILE A 56 -0.49 7.70 20.11
C ILE A 56 -0.99 6.39 20.72
N TYR A 57 -2.15 6.45 21.38
CA TYR A 57 -2.83 5.27 21.93
C TYR A 57 -3.83 4.75 20.89
N THR A 58 -3.67 3.50 20.51
CA THR A 58 -4.57 2.82 19.54
C THR A 58 -5.46 1.82 20.27
N THR A 59 -6.49 1.34 19.59
CA THR A 59 -7.38 0.27 20.08
C THR A 59 -6.84 -1.12 19.80
N ILE A 60 -5.69 -1.22 19.11
CA ILE A 60 -5.05 -2.48 18.74
C ILE A 60 -4.61 -3.23 20.00
N ASN A 61 -4.96 -4.51 20.07
CA ASN A 61 -4.46 -5.44 21.06
C ASN A 61 -3.23 -6.17 20.49
N SER A 62 -2.08 -5.99 21.09
CA SER A 62 -0.80 -6.52 20.57
C SER A 62 -0.77 -8.06 20.47
N HIS A 63 -1.45 -8.78 21.37
CA HIS A 63 -1.54 -10.23 21.30
C HIS A 63 -2.43 -10.68 20.12
N MET A 64 -3.59 -10.05 19.96
CA MET A 64 -4.48 -10.35 18.83
C MET A 64 -3.83 -9.99 17.50
N GLN A 65 -3.11 -8.87 17.45
CA GLN A 65 -2.36 -8.46 16.27
C GLN A 65 -1.32 -9.50 15.89
N ARG A 66 -0.49 -9.95 16.84
CA ARG A 66 0.49 -11.01 16.61
C ARG A 66 -0.14 -12.29 16.12
N TYR A 67 -1.21 -12.77 16.76
CA TYR A 67 -1.91 -13.98 16.31
C TYR A 67 -2.50 -13.85 14.91
N ALA A 68 -2.98 -12.66 14.53
CA ALA A 68 -3.47 -12.41 13.19
C ALA A 68 -2.35 -12.46 12.14
N GLU A 69 -1.19 -11.88 12.45
CA GLU A 69 0.00 -11.92 11.59
C GLU A 69 0.54 -13.34 11.45
N GLU A 70 0.70 -14.08 12.56
CA GLU A 70 1.14 -15.48 12.58
C GLU A 70 0.18 -16.37 11.76
N ALA A 71 -1.14 -16.22 11.92
CA ALA A 71 -2.14 -16.98 11.17
C ALA A 71 -2.08 -16.69 9.66
N VAL A 72 -1.84 -15.44 9.25
CA VAL A 72 -1.67 -15.08 7.83
C VAL A 72 -0.37 -15.66 7.28
N GLU A 73 0.73 -15.60 8.02
CA GLU A 73 2.01 -16.18 7.61
C GLU A 73 1.89 -17.69 7.43
N GLU A 74 1.37 -18.41 8.43
CA GLU A 74 1.20 -19.85 8.41
C GLU A 74 0.27 -20.30 7.26
N HIS A 75 -0.92 -19.70 7.17
CA HIS A 75 -1.91 -20.17 6.20
C HIS A 75 -1.66 -19.66 4.78
N VAL A 76 -1.36 -18.39 4.62
CA VAL A 76 -1.12 -17.81 3.28
C VAL A 76 0.31 -18.06 2.83
N GLY A 77 1.29 -17.81 3.70
CA GLY A 77 2.71 -17.92 3.35
C GLY A 77 3.18 -19.34 3.19
N GLU A 78 2.96 -20.18 4.19
CA GLU A 78 3.51 -21.54 4.22
C GLU A 78 2.63 -22.57 3.51
N TYR A 79 1.31 -22.39 3.49
CA TYR A 79 0.40 -23.36 2.88
C TYR A 79 -0.09 -22.93 1.49
N LEU A 80 -0.79 -21.79 1.36
CA LEU A 80 -1.43 -21.42 0.10
C LEU A 80 -0.44 -20.95 -0.96
N GLN A 81 0.58 -20.20 -0.59
CA GLN A 81 1.53 -19.63 -1.55
C GLN A 81 2.34 -20.70 -2.30
N PRO A 82 2.88 -21.76 -1.65
CA PRO A 82 3.54 -22.85 -2.36
C PRO A 82 2.60 -23.60 -3.30
N LEU A 83 1.35 -23.83 -2.89
CA LEU A 83 0.34 -24.45 -3.74
C LEU A 83 0.05 -23.60 -4.98
N PHE A 84 -0.07 -22.28 -4.80
CA PHE A 84 -0.28 -21.35 -5.91
C PHE A 84 0.89 -21.36 -6.88
N PHE A 85 2.13 -21.31 -6.38
CA PHE A 85 3.31 -21.41 -7.24
C PHE A 85 3.34 -22.74 -8.01
N LYS A 86 3.02 -23.85 -7.36
CA LYS A 86 2.95 -25.16 -8.00
C LYS A 86 1.89 -25.20 -9.10
N GLU A 87 0.70 -24.65 -8.84
CA GLU A 87 -0.39 -24.58 -9.82
C GLU A 87 -0.04 -23.70 -11.02
N LYS A 88 0.63 -22.57 -10.78
CA LYS A 88 0.99 -21.61 -11.84
C LYS A 88 2.26 -21.97 -12.61
N LYS A 89 3.02 -22.95 -12.14
CA LYS A 89 4.28 -23.35 -12.78
C LYS A 89 4.04 -23.79 -14.24
N GLY A 90 4.80 -23.19 -15.16
CA GLY A 90 4.73 -23.49 -16.59
C GLY A 90 3.54 -22.88 -17.34
N ARG A 91 2.63 -22.16 -16.70
CA ARG A 91 1.53 -21.46 -17.37
C ARG A 91 2.04 -20.16 -17.99
N LYS A 92 1.80 -19.95 -19.28
CA LYS A 92 2.30 -18.78 -20.07
C LYS A 92 1.84 -17.43 -19.50
N LYS A 93 0.64 -17.37 -18.94
CA LYS A 93 0.03 -16.11 -18.41
C LYS A 93 0.14 -16.00 -16.89
N ALA A 94 0.91 -16.87 -16.21
CA ALA A 94 1.06 -16.79 -14.75
C ALA A 94 1.54 -15.40 -14.30
N PRO A 95 1.05 -14.91 -13.16
CA PRO A 95 0.08 -15.50 -12.23
C PRO A 95 -1.39 -15.31 -12.65
N TYR A 96 -1.65 -14.65 -13.76
CA TYR A 96 -2.98 -14.24 -14.21
C TYR A 96 -3.85 -15.41 -14.67
N SER A 97 -5.15 -15.16 -14.74
CA SER A 97 -6.11 -16.09 -15.33
C SER A 97 -5.83 -16.32 -16.83
N ASN A 98 -6.06 -17.53 -17.31
CA ASN A 98 -5.99 -17.84 -18.75
C ASN A 98 -7.04 -17.09 -19.57
N GLN A 99 -8.12 -16.60 -18.92
CA GLN A 99 -9.18 -15.82 -19.59
C GLN A 99 -8.73 -14.40 -19.95
N LEU A 100 -7.74 -13.84 -19.27
CA LEU A 100 -7.22 -12.52 -19.59
C LEU A 100 -6.46 -12.55 -20.93
N THR A 101 -6.67 -11.52 -21.72
CA THR A 101 -5.86 -11.27 -22.93
C THR A 101 -4.47 -10.74 -22.55
N GLN A 102 -3.52 -10.82 -23.48
CA GLN A 102 -2.19 -10.25 -23.24
C GLN A 102 -2.26 -8.73 -23.05
N GLU A 103 -3.12 -8.05 -23.78
CA GLU A 103 -3.32 -6.60 -23.67
C GLU A 103 -3.87 -6.17 -22.30
N GLU A 104 -4.72 -6.99 -21.70
CA GLU A 104 -5.21 -6.74 -20.32
C GLU A 104 -4.11 -6.91 -19.30
N ILE A 105 -3.27 -7.93 -19.44
CA ILE A 105 -2.10 -8.14 -18.59
C ILE A 105 -1.11 -6.98 -18.73
N ASP A 106 -0.85 -6.53 -19.94
CA ASP A 106 0.06 -5.40 -20.20
C ASP A 106 -0.48 -4.10 -19.59
N ARG A 107 -1.80 -3.86 -19.67
CA ARG A 107 -2.45 -2.73 -18.96
C ARG A 107 -2.35 -2.80 -17.45
N ILE A 108 -2.46 -4.00 -16.86
CA ILE A 108 -2.26 -4.21 -15.41
C ILE A 108 -0.82 -3.87 -15.01
N LEU A 109 0.15 -4.31 -15.79
CA LEU A 109 1.57 -4.05 -15.53
C LEU A 109 1.91 -2.57 -15.73
N ASP A 110 1.42 -1.93 -16.79
CA ASP A 110 1.63 -0.50 -17.04
C ASP A 110 1.05 0.36 -15.90
N ARG A 111 -0.15 0.01 -15.43
CA ARG A 111 -0.73 0.68 -14.26
C ARG A 111 0.14 0.50 -13.01
N ALA A 112 0.65 -0.70 -12.77
CA ALA A 112 1.52 -0.96 -11.64
C ALA A 112 2.83 -0.17 -11.73
N VAL A 113 3.45 -0.06 -12.91
CA VAL A 113 4.62 0.80 -13.15
C VAL A 113 4.31 2.24 -12.79
N LYS A 114 3.20 2.80 -13.29
CA LYS A 114 2.79 4.19 -13.06
C LYS A 114 2.49 4.51 -11.59
N GLN A 115 2.16 3.50 -10.79
CA GLN A 115 1.91 3.65 -9.35
C GLN A 115 3.17 3.62 -8.50
N THR A 116 4.33 3.25 -9.05
CA THR A 116 5.58 3.24 -8.29
C THR A 116 6.13 4.64 -8.04
N SER A 117 6.74 4.83 -6.87
CA SER A 117 7.43 6.08 -6.53
C SER A 117 8.55 6.40 -7.55
N ARG A 118 9.26 5.37 -8.03
CA ARG A 118 10.28 5.51 -9.07
C ARG A 118 9.73 6.16 -10.33
N TYR A 119 8.58 5.69 -10.84
CA TYR A 119 7.95 6.29 -12.02
C TYR A 119 7.57 7.74 -11.75
N GLN A 120 6.95 8.04 -10.61
CA GLN A 120 6.54 9.40 -10.26
C GLN A 120 7.73 10.35 -10.18
N THR A 121 8.79 9.96 -9.49
CA THR A 121 10.01 10.77 -9.38
C THR A 121 10.66 11.04 -10.74
N MET A 122 10.75 10.02 -11.61
CA MET A 122 11.29 10.21 -12.97
C MET A 122 10.39 11.11 -13.82
N LYS A 123 9.08 11.02 -13.68
CA LYS A 123 8.11 11.84 -14.38
C LYS A 123 8.18 13.30 -13.93
N GLU A 124 8.28 13.54 -12.63
CA GLU A 124 8.47 14.89 -12.06
C GLU A 124 9.80 15.51 -12.48
N ALA A 125 10.85 14.71 -12.67
CA ALA A 125 12.13 15.13 -13.21
C ALA A 125 12.12 15.40 -14.74
N GLY A 126 10.96 15.23 -15.42
CA GLY A 126 10.82 15.49 -16.85
C GLY A 126 11.40 14.39 -17.76
N VAL A 127 11.70 13.19 -17.23
CA VAL A 127 12.23 12.07 -18.01
C VAL A 127 11.17 11.56 -18.99
N SER A 128 11.59 11.28 -20.23
CA SER A 128 10.68 10.79 -21.27
C SER A 128 10.17 9.37 -20.97
N GLU A 129 8.97 9.02 -21.47
CA GLU A 129 8.38 7.70 -21.30
C GLU A 129 9.29 6.57 -21.85
N ALA A 130 10.02 6.85 -22.94
CA ALA A 130 10.94 5.88 -23.53
C ALA A 130 12.12 5.60 -22.60
N GLU A 131 12.68 6.61 -21.96
CA GLU A 131 13.79 6.48 -21.00
C GLU A 131 13.30 5.81 -19.70
N ILE A 132 12.11 6.15 -19.20
CA ILE A 132 11.49 5.47 -18.05
C ILE A 132 11.34 3.98 -18.36
N LYS A 133 10.78 3.63 -19.51
CA LYS A 133 10.64 2.22 -19.92
C LYS A 133 12.00 1.50 -20.01
N LYS A 134 13.03 2.17 -20.51
CA LYS A 134 14.40 1.61 -20.55
C LYS A 134 14.95 1.39 -19.14
N ALA A 135 14.77 2.35 -18.22
CA ALA A 135 15.20 2.24 -16.84
C ALA A 135 14.49 1.11 -16.09
N PHE A 136 13.18 0.91 -16.32
CA PHE A 136 12.42 -0.19 -15.73
C PHE A 136 12.84 -1.59 -16.25
N ASN A 137 13.49 -1.69 -17.39
CA ASN A 137 14.00 -2.95 -17.94
C ASN A 137 15.49 -3.17 -17.67
N LYS A 138 16.19 -2.25 -17.01
CA LYS A 138 17.61 -2.39 -16.67
C LYS A 138 17.74 -3.17 -15.36
N PRO A 139 18.48 -4.31 -15.34
CA PRO A 139 18.75 -5.03 -14.11
C PRO A 139 19.56 -4.20 -13.11
N GLU A 140 19.18 -4.28 -11.84
CA GLU A 140 19.86 -3.64 -10.73
C GLU A 140 19.79 -4.52 -9.47
N SER A 141 20.70 -4.31 -8.52
CA SER A 141 20.68 -4.98 -7.23
C SER A 141 19.51 -4.42 -6.40
N MET A 142 18.69 -5.32 -5.84
CA MET A 142 17.57 -4.97 -4.98
C MET A 142 17.28 -6.06 -3.97
N SER A 143 16.68 -5.68 -2.87
CA SER A 143 16.15 -6.60 -1.86
C SER A 143 14.66 -6.81 -2.10
N VAL A 144 14.23 -8.06 -2.16
CA VAL A 144 12.82 -8.43 -2.36
C VAL A 144 12.28 -9.23 -1.20
N PHE A 145 11.00 -9.07 -0.93
CA PHE A 145 10.28 -9.85 0.06
C PHE A 145 10.15 -11.31 -0.35
N THR A 146 10.32 -12.20 0.60
CA THR A 146 9.84 -13.59 0.56
C THR A 146 9.16 -13.90 1.89
N TRP A 147 8.30 -14.92 1.94
CA TRP A 147 7.68 -15.37 3.20
C TRP A 147 8.70 -15.85 4.25
N HIS A 148 9.94 -16.12 3.84
CA HIS A 148 11.05 -16.54 4.72
C HIS A 148 12.07 -15.42 4.98
N GLY A 149 11.67 -14.18 4.77
CA GLY A 149 12.53 -13.01 4.98
C GLY A 149 12.91 -12.30 3.67
N VAL A 150 13.83 -11.38 3.78
CA VAL A 150 14.29 -10.55 2.65
C VAL A 150 15.39 -11.28 1.88
N LYS A 151 15.31 -11.22 0.55
CA LYS A 151 16.30 -11.82 -0.34
C LYS A 151 16.91 -10.76 -1.24
N ASP A 152 18.25 -10.66 -1.24
CA ASP A 152 18.97 -9.83 -2.18
C ASP A 152 19.10 -10.54 -3.54
N THR A 153 18.85 -9.80 -4.60
CA THR A 153 18.83 -10.33 -5.96
C THR A 153 19.13 -9.24 -6.98
N ILE A 154 19.44 -9.67 -8.20
CA ILE A 154 19.61 -8.78 -9.34
C ILE A 154 18.44 -9.04 -10.30
N MET A 155 17.59 -8.05 -10.47
CA MET A 155 16.48 -8.10 -11.43
C MET A 155 16.12 -6.69 -11.89
N SER A 156 15.35 -6.58 -12.97
CA SER A 156 14.84 -5.28 -13.38
C SER A 156 13.66 -4.84 -12.51
N PRO A 157 13.41 -3.51 -12.37
CA PRO A 157 12.19 -3.02 -11.71
C PRO A 157 10.91 -3.59 -12.29
N MET A 158 10.85 -3.85 -13.59
CA MET A 158 9.72 -4.51 -14.23
C MET A 158 9.57 -5.96 -13.75
N ASP A 159 10.68 -6.69 -13.60
CA ASP A 159 10.64 -8.08 -13.13
C ASP A 159 10.26 -8.14 -11.65
N SER A 160 10.68 -7.15 -10.83
CA SER A 160 10.22 -7.06 -9.44
C SER A 160 8.70 -6.84 -9.36
N ILE A 161 8.12 -6.00 -10.22
CA ILE A 161 6.66 -5.83 -10.30
C ILE A 161 6.00 -7.16 -10.65
N ARG A 162 6.49 -7.88 -11.65
CA ARG A 162 5.99 -9.21 -12.02
C ARG A 162 6.11 -10.21 -10.87
N TYR A 163 7.25 -10.21 -10.19
CA TYR A 163 7.51 -11.05 -9.02
C TYR A 163 6.45 -10.82 -7.93
N TYR A 164 6.19 -9.55 -7.55
CA TYR A 164 5.20 -9.22 -6.54
C TYR A 164 3.75 -9.55 -6.95
N LYS A 165 3.44 -9.64 -8.26
CA LYS A 165 2.12 -10.09 -8.73
C LYS A 165 1.87 -11.59 -8.48
N HIS A 166 2.90 -12.39 -8.18
CA HIS A 166 2.75 -13.79 -7.84
C HIS A 166 2.42 -14.04 -6.35
N PHE A 167 2.50 -13.02 -5.51
CA PHE A 167 2.16 -13.17 -4.09
C PHE A 167 0.66 -13.05 -3.86
N LEU A 168 0.12 -14.03 -3.12
CA LEU A 168 -1.24 -13.98 -2.62
C LEU A 168 -1.35 -12.87 -1.59
N ARG A 169 -2.48 -12.19 -1.58
CA ARG A 169 -2.79 -11.13 -0.61
C ARG A 169 -4.01 -11.54 0.19
N ALA A 170 -3.92 -11.36 1.49
CA ALA A 170 -5.04 -11.52 2.40
C ALA A 170 -5.21 -10.26 3.22
N GLY A 171 -6.45 -9.90 3.50
CA GLY A 171 -6.82 -8.88 4.47
C GLY A 171 -7.56 -9.53 5.62
N PHE A 172 -7.19 -9.18 6.85
CA PHE A 172 -7.88 -9.62 8.05
C PHE A 172 -8.11 -8.42 8.97
N MET A 173 -9.29 -8.36 9.57
CA MET A 173 -9.62 -7.36 10.57
C MET A 173 -10.48 -7.97 11.67
N SER A 174 -10.08 -7.74 12.92
CA SER A 174 -10.86 -8.10 14.10
C SER A 174 -11.37 -6.85 14.79
N MET A 175 -12.68 -6.79 15.04
CA MET A 175 -13.34 -5.67 15.72
C MET A 175 -14.15 -6.15 16.92
N ASP A 176 -14.20 -5.31 17.93
CA ASP A 176 -15.14 -5.45 19.04
C ASP A 176 -16.56 -5.14 18.55
N PRO A 177 -17.50 -6.10 18.61
CA PRO A 177 -18.86 -5.90 18.09
C PRO A 177 -19.70 -4.90 18.90
N ILE A 178 -19.30 -4.58 20.13
CA ILE A 178 -20.07 -3.68 21.02
C ILE A 178 -19.75 -2.21 20.70
N ASN A 179 -18.46 -1.90 20.47
CA ASN A 179 -18.01 -0.50 20.35
C ASN A 179 -17.30 -0.19 19.01
N GLY A 180 -17.18 -1.18 18.10
CA GLY A 180 -16.59 -1.02 16.78
C GLY A 180 -15.06 -0.81 16.79
N GLN A 181 -14.39 -0.97 17.93
CA GLN A 181 -12.95 -0.78 18.03
C GLN A 181 -12.19 -1.89 17.29
N VAL A 182 -11.29 -1.51 16.38
CA VAL A 182 -10.38 -2.46 15.73
C VAL A 182 -9.34 -2.96 16.72
N LYS A 183 -9.27 -4.28 16.90
CA LYS A 183 -8.36 -4.97 17.83
C LYS A 183 -7.16 -5.57 17.13
N ALA A 184 -7.31 -6.00 15.87
CA ALA A 184 -6.22 -6.47 15.02
C ALA A 184 -6.51 -6.17 13.55
N TYR A 185 -5.46 -5.91 12.78
CA TYR A 185 -5.58 -5.63 11.35
C TYR A 185 -4.33 -6.12 10.61
N VAL A 186 -4.54 -6.93 9.56
CA VAL A 186 -3.50 -7.36 8.62
C VAL A 186 -3.94 -6.94 7.22
N GLY A 187 -3.20 -6.06 6.58
CA GLY A 187 -3.54 -5.49 5.27
C GLY A 187 -2.79 -6.11 4.09
N GLY A 188 -1.94 -7.09 4.35
CA GLY A 188 -1.12 -7.74 3.32
C GLY A 188 0.03 -8.53 3.92
N PRO A 189 0.88 -9.16 3.08
CA PRO A 189 1.98 -9.99 3.56
C PRO A 189 3.05 -9.24 4.36
N ASN A 190 3.32 -7.98 3.98
CA ASN A 190 4.35 -7.17 4.64
C ASN A 190 4.14 -5.70 4.34
N TYR A 191 4.16 -4.84 5.36
CA TYR A 191 3.93 -3.40 5.23
C TYR A 191 5.03 -2.67 4.45
N THR A 192 6.27 -3.14 4.49
CA THR A 192 7.42 -2.47 3.85
C THR A 192 7.43 -2.68 2.33
N TYR A 193 6.95 -3.83 1.85
CA TYR A 193 7.08 -4.26 0.46
C TYR A 193 5.77 -4.29 -0.32
N PHE A 194 4.61 -4.05 0.34
CA PHE A 194 3.28 -4.17 -0.27
C PHE A 194 2.37 -2.98 0.02
#